data_e65914602db4321c93fabf5ab38a981d
#
_entry.id   e65914602db4321c93fabf5ab38a981d
#
_cell.length_a   1.000
_cell.length_b   1.000
_cell.length_c   1.000
_cell.angle_alpha   90.00
_cell.angle_beta   90.00
_cell.angle_gamma   90.00
#
_symmetry.space_group_name_H-M   'P 1'
#
loop_
_entity.id
_entity.type
_entity.pdbx_description
1 polymer ?
#
loop_
_entity_poly.entity_id
_entity_poly.type
_entity_poly.pdbx_seq_one_letter_code
_entity_poly.pdbx_strand_id
1 'polypeptide(L)'
;TFLLTIVPVSIPDVTDSITALASKNAELNAFLQQLPSGYVIPAENLGSAGMFIGILSAFIGVEIYRFTQVKGIKITMPAAVPPAVARSFESLTPTIIIILGMSTITMWLGIDVHSIVGTLIKPLVNATDTLPSTLIIIFLIMFFWSFGIHGDSIVSSLARPIWLILLDQNTAAVAAGKVATHIGVEPFLQWFVHIGGSGATLGLAILFCFKAKSKYGKTLGRTTILPSIFNINEPMIFGAPIVLNPMLLIPFIVIPLVLATIAWVATAMHLVNCAVTIAPWTLPGPIGAYLACGGDWRAAV
;
A
#
# COMPACT_ATOMS: atom_id res chain seq x y z
N THR A 1 1.04 -12.17 -16.43
CA THR A 1 1.95 -12.97 -15.57
C THR A 1 1.37 -13.17 -14.18
N PHE A 2 1.03 -12.09 -13.47
CA PHE A 2 0.53 -12.15 -12.08
C PHE A 2 -0.69 -13.05 -11.91
N LEU A 3 -1.73 -12.91 -12.74
CA LEU A 3 -2.93 -13.75 -12.64
C LEU A 3 -2.65 -15.25 -12.81
N LEU A 4 -1.58 -15.61 -13.52
CA LEU A 4 -1.18 -17.00 -13.71
C LEU A 4 -0.50 -17.61 -12.46
N THR A 5 -0.14 -16.79 -11.48
CA THR A 5 0.39 -17.26 -10.19
C THR A 5 -0.73 -17.68 -9.23
N ILE A 6 -1.96 -17.25 -9.50
CA ILE A 6 -3.13 -17.56 -8.66
C ILE A 6 -3.75 -18.86 -9.18
N VAL A 7 -3.66 -19.91 -8.38
CA VAL A 7 -4.28 -21.20 -8.71
C VAL A 7 -5.79 -21.11 -8.49
N PRO A 8 -6.62 -21.35 -9.52
CA PRO A 8 -8.06 -21.41 -9.34
C PRO A 8 -8.44 -22.55 -8.39
N VAL A 9 -9.31 -22.26 -7.44
CA VAL A 9 -9.82 -23.27 -6.51
C VAL A 9 -11.13 -23.82 -7.05
N SER A 10 -11.25 -25.15 -7.14
CA SER A 10 -12.53 -25.79 -7.41
C SER A 10 -13.39 -25.70 -6.16
N ILE A 11 -14.57 -25.12 -6.27
CA ILE A 11 -15.58 -25.27 -5.24
C ILE A 11 -16.15 -26.69 -5.47
N PRO A 12 -15.94 -27.63 -4.53
CA PRO A 12 -16.49 -28.99 -4.68
C PRO A 12 -18.00 -28.90 -4.80
N ASP A 13 -18.57 -29.67 -5.69
CA ASP A 13 -20.00 -29.87 -5.73
C ASP A 13 -20.46 -30.27 -4.32
N VAL A 14 -21.58 -29.69 -3.91
CA VAL A 14 -22.14 -29.90 -2.56
C VAL A 14 -22.20 -31.40 -2.34
N THR A 15 -21.45 -31.92 -1.39
CA THR A 15 -21.39 -33.34 -1.13
C THR A 15 -22.77 -33.92 -0.89
N ASP A 16 -23.02 -35.16 -1.26
CA ASP A 16 -24.31 -35.85 -1.10
C ASP A 16 -24.89 -35.71 0.31
N SER A 17 -24.02 -35.66 1.33
CA SER A 17 -24.37 -35.46 2.72
C SER A 17 -24.97 -34.04 2.99
N ILE A 18 -24.41 -33.01 2.37
CA ILE A 18 -24.93 -31.63 2.52
C ILE A 18 -26.20 -31.47 1.70
N THR A 19 -26.29 -32.10 0.54
CA THR A 19 -27.49 -32.16 -0.30
C THR A 19 -28.63 -32.87 0.43
N ALA A 20 -28.33 -33.98 1.12
CA ALA A 20 -29.32 -34.69 1.96
C ALA A 20 -29.81 -33.89 3.17
N LEU A 21 -28.94 -33.07 3.77
CA LEU A 21 -29.32 -32.13 4.83
C LEU A 21 -30.12 -30.95 4.28
N ALA A 22 -29.74 -30.42 3.11
CA ALA A 22 -30.42 -29.32 2.45
C ALA A 22 -31.82 -29.70 1.97
N SER A 23 -32.05 -30.96 1.56
CA SER A 23 -33.37 -31.43 1.18
C SER A 23 -34.41 -31.36 2.32
N LYS A 24 -33.95 -31.32 3.57
CA LYS A 24 -34.80 -31.18 4.77
C LYS A 24 -34.99 -29.72 5.22
N ASN A 25 -34.26 -28.76 4.65
CA ASN A 25 -34.35 -27.35 5.00
C ASN A 25 -34.37 -26.49 3.73
N ALA A 26 -35.55 -25.94 3.43
CA ALA A 26 -35.76 -25.16 2.18
C ALA A 26 -34.88 -23.92 2.10
N GLU A 27 -34.59 -23.24 3.23
CA GLU A 27 -33.73 -22.06 3.27
C GLU A 27 -32.26 -22.42 2.98
N LEU A 28 -31.79 -23.52 3.57
CA LEU A 28 -30.43 -24.02 3.33
C LEU A 28 -30.28 -24.46 1.87
N ASN A 29 -31.28 -25.12 1.29
CA ASN A 29 -31.27 -25.51 -0.11
C ASN A 29 -31.24 -24.30 -1.04
N ALA A 30 -32.06 -23.28 -0.80
CA ALA A 30 -32.06 -22.05 -1.56
C ALA A 30 -30.72 -21.31 -1.46
N PHE A 31 -30.08 -21.30 -0.29
CA PHE A 31 -28.75 -20.72 -0.11
C PHE A 31 -27.67 -21.49 -0.88
N LEU A 32 -27.69 -22.82 -0.81
CA LEU A 32 -26.70 -23.66 -1.52
C LEU A 32 -26.81 -23.55 -3.04
N GLN A 33 -28.02 -23.35 -3.58
CA GLN A 33 -28.24 -23.10 -5.01
C GLN A 33 -27.71 -21.73 -5.49
N GLN A 34 -27.50 -20.79 -4.58
CA GLN A 34 -26.91 -19.47 -4.88
C GLN A 34 -25.38 -19.49 -4.83
N LEU A 35 -24.77 -20.54 -4.30
CA LEU A 35 -23.31 -20.64 -4.29
C LEU A 35 -22.77 -20.83 -5.71
N PRO A 36 -21.68 -20.11 -6.05
CA PRO A 36 -21.05 -20.32 -7.35
C PRO A 36 -20.51 -21.76 -7.45
N SER A 37 -20.76 -22.42 -8.56
CA SER A 37 -20.19 -23.73 -8.88
C SER A 37 -19.02 -23.58 -9.85
N GLY A 38 -18.05 -24.50 -9.78
CA GLY A 38 -16.91 -24.52 -10.67
C GLY A 38 -15.64 -23.92 -10.09
N TYR A 39 -14.78 -23.36 -10.96
CA TYR A 39 -13.52 -22.75 -10.54
C TYR A 39 -13.70 -21.29 -10.19
N VAL A 40 -13.16 -20.89 -9.05
CA VAL A 40 -13.10 -19.49 -8.59
C VAL A 40 -11.66 -19.06 -8.40
N ILE A 41 -11.40 -17.79 -8.58
CA ILE A 41 -10.11 -17.17 -8.27
C ILE A 41 -10.20 -16.61 -6.86
N PRO A 42 -9.35 -17.06 -5.92
CA PRO A 42 -9.32 -16.53 -4.57
C PRO A 42 -9.02 -15.01 -4.60
N ALA A 43 -9.94 -14.20 -4.09
CA ALA A 43 -9.78 -12.74 -4.07
C ALA A 43 -8.67 -12.27 -3.11
N GLU A 44 -8.33 -13.08 -2.11
CA GLU A 44 -7.25 -12.81 -1.16
C GLU A 44 -5.92 -12.50 -1.86
N ASN A 45 -5.58 -13.29 -2.87
CA ASN A 45 -4.35 -13.12 -3.64
C ASN A 45 -4.41 -11.95 -4.66
N LEU A 46 -5.55 -11.31 -4.84
CA LEU A 46 -5.70 -10.11 -5.66
C LEU A 46 -5.48 -8.81 -4.85
N GLY A 47 -5.44 -8.92 -3.52
CA GLY A 47 -5.21 -7.81 -2.59
C GLY A 47 -3.74 -7.64 -2.20
N SER A 48 -3.53 -7.18 -0.97
CA SER A 48 -2.21 -6.90 -0.39
C SER A 48 -1.29 -8.13 -0.39
N ALA A 49 -1.83 -9.31 -0.12
CA ALA A 49 -1.07 -10.57 -0.11
C ALA A 49 -0.41 -10.86 -1.47
N GLY A 50 -1.03 -10.43 -2.58
CA GLY A 50 -0.49 -10.61 -3.93
C GLY A 50 0.48 -9.54 -4.39
N MET A 51 0.66 -8.43 -3.68
CA MET A 51 1.47 -7.30 -4.16
C MET A 51 2.92 -7.67 -4.44
N PHE A 52 3.56 -8.42 -3.55
CA PHE A 52 4.95 -8.87 -3.76
C PHE A 52 5.09 -9.77 -4.99
N ILE A 53 4.12 -10.67 -5.20
CA ILE A 53 4.07 -11.50 -6.40
C ILE A 53 3.84 -10.64 -7.64
N GLY A 54 3.00 -9.60 -7.54
CA GLY A 54 2.79 -8.64 -8.61
C GLY A 54 4.10 -7.95 -9.04
N ILE A 55 4.88 -7.47 -8.10
CA ILE A 55 6.20 -6.85 -8.34
C ILE A 55 7.16 -7.88 -8.96
N LEU A 56 7.27 -9.07 -8.38
CA LEU A 56 8.12 -10.14 -8.89
C LEU A 56 7.72 -10.55 -10.32
N SER A 57 6.42 -10.67 -10.56
CA SER A 57 5.87 -10.98 -11.89
C SER A 57 6.18 -9.91 -12.92
N ALA A 58 6.15 -8.64 -12.53
CA ALA A 58 6.54 -7.53 -13.40
C ALA A 58 8.03 -7.63 -13.77
N PHE A 59 8.89 -7.88 -12.79
CA PHE A 59 10.33 -8.08 -13.02
C PHE A 59 10.61 -9.25 -13.97
N ILE A 60 10.04 -10.41 -13.69
CA ILE A 60 10.19 -11.61 -14.52
C ILE A 60 9.67 -11.34 -15.94
N GLY A 61 8.54 -10.69 -16.08
CA GLY A 61 7.96 -10.36 -17.39
C GLY A 61 8.85 -9.44 -18.20
N VAL A 62 9.41 -8.40 -17.59
CA VAL A 62 10.31 -7.46 -18.25
C VAL A 62 11.64 -8.14 -18.64
N GLU A 63 12.21 -8.97 -17.77
CA GLU A 63 13.48 -9.65 -18.07
C GLU A 63 13.32 -10.73 -19.16
N ILE A 64 12.20 -11.47 -19.18
CA ILE A 64 11.91 -12.39 -20.28
C ILE A 64 11.74 -11.63 -21.59
N TYR A 65 11.01 -10.52 -21.58
CA TYR A 65 10.87 -9.66 -22.77
C TYR A 65 12.23 -9.16 -23.23
N ARG A 66 13.04 -8.60 -22.34
CA ARG A 66 14.40 -8.12 -22.63
C ARG A 66 15.27 -9.24 -23.20
N PHE A 67 15.26 -10.41 -22.57
CA PHE A 67 16.04 -11.57 -23.02
C PHE A 67 15.67 -11.98 -24.45
N THR A 68 14.37 -12.09 -24.77
CA THR A 68 13.91 -12.44 -26.11
C THR A 68 14.31 -11.40 -27.16
N GLN A 69 14.26 -10.11 -26.80
CA GLN A 69 14.69 -9.04 -27.71
C GLN A 69 16.21 -9.08 -27.97
N VAL A 70 17.02 -9.19 -26.93
CA VAL A 70 18.50 -9.21 -27.05
C VAL A 70 18.98 -10.45 -27.78
N LYS A 71 18.36 -11.60 -27.54
CA LYS A 71 18.75 -12.87 -28.22
C LYS A 71 18.11 -13.03 -29.59
N GLY A 72 17.29 -12.09 -30.06
CA GLY A 72 16.60 -12.20 -31.33
C GLY A 72 15.54 -13.32 -31.40
N ILE A 73 15.10 -13.84 -30.25
CA ILE A 73 14.06 -14.89 -30.14
C ILE A 73 12.70 -14.22 -30.23
N LYS A 74 12.35 -13.76 -31.42
CA LYS A 74 11.11 -12.99 -31.66
C LYS A 74 10.59 -13.20 -33.06
N ILE A 75 9.30 -12.99 -33.23
CA ILE A 75 8.65 -13.00 -34.54
C ILE A 75 9.02 -11.68 -35.25
N THR A 76 9.79 -11.78 -36.34
CA THR A 76 10.19 -10.62 -37.12
C THR A 76 9.21 -10.40 -38.28
N MET A 77 8.81 -9.15 -38.48
CA MET A 77 7.92 -8.74 -39.57
C MET A 77 8.72 -8.07 -40.70
N PRO A 78 8.25 -8.21 -41.96
CA PRO A 78 8.86 -7.47 -43.09
C PRO A 78 8.86 -5.94 -42.84
N ALA A 79 9.84 -5.27 -43.45
CA ALA A 79 10.03 -3.80 -43.29
C ALA A 79 8.83 -2.95 -43.76
N ALA A 80 7.94 -3.52 -44.58
CA ALA A 80 6.70 -2.86 -45.00
C ALA A 80 5.63 -2.76 -43.91
N VAL A 81 5.77 -3.51 -42.80
CA VAL A 81 4.78 -3.51 -41.70
C VAL A 81 5.03 -2.31 -40.78
N PRO A 82 3.97 -1.55 -40.41
CA PRO A 82 4.13 -0.44 -39.48
C PRO A 82 4.77 -0.87 -38.17
N PRO A 83 5.70 -0.04 -37.57
CA PRO A 83 6.47 -0.40 -36.39
C PRO A 83 5.62 -0.78 -35.15
N ALA A 84 4.44 -0.19 -35.03
CA ALA A 84 3.51 -0.51 -33.92
C ALA A 84 3.01 -1.95 -34.03
N VAL A 85 2.64 -2.38 -35.24
CA VAL A 85 2.15 -3.73 -35.52
C VAL A 85 3.31 -4.73 -35.34
N ALA A 86 4.49 -4.43 -35.89
CA ALA A 86 5.67 -5.29 -35.75
C ALA A 86 5.99 -5.54 -34.25
N ARG A 87 5.98 -4.52 -33.40
CA ARG A 87 6.19 -4.64 -31.95
C ARG A 87 5.16 -5.54 -31.28
N SER A 88 3.90 -5.48 -31.70
CA SER A 88 2.85 -6.37 -31.15
C SER A 88 3.16 -7.84 -31.44
N PHE A 89 3.63 -8.18 -32.65
CA PHE A 89 4.03 -9.53 -32.98
C PHE A 89 5.32 -9.96 -32.28
N GLU A 90 6.29 -9.07 -32.11
CA GLU A 90 7.52 -9.34 -31.35
C GLU A 90 7.22 -9.70 -29.89
N SER A 91 6.18 -9.11 -29.29
CA SER A 91 5.76 -9.39 -27.91
C SER A 91 5.06 -10.73 -27.71
N LEU A 92 4.62 -11.40 -28.78
CA LEU A 92 3.97 -12.72 -28.66
C LEU A 92 4.90 -13.78 -28.10
N THR A 93 6.16 -13.82 -28.55
CA THR A 93 7.14 -14.81 -28.07
C THR A 93 7.35 -14.75 -26.56
N PRO A 94 7.73 -13.59 -25.94
CA PRO A 94 7.86 -13.51 -24.51
C PRO A 94 6.52 -13.78 -23.78
N THR A 95 5.41 -13.37 -24.35
CA THR A 95 4.08 -13.65 -23.76
C THR A 95 3.81 -15.16 -23.68
N ILE A 96 4.08 -15.90 -24.76
CA ILE A 96 3.92 -17.35 -24.76
C ILE A 96 4.85 -18.02 -23.74
N ILE A 97 6.12 -17.61 -23.67
CA ILE A 97 7.07 -18.12 -22.67
C ILE A 97 6.57 -17.89 -21.24
N ILE A 98 6.06 -16.71 -20.95
CA ILE A 98 5.53 -16.36 -19.63
C ILE A 98 4.29 -17.19 -19.31
N ILE A 99 3.34 -17.29 -20.24
CA ILE A 99 2.11 -18.05 -20.02
C ILE A 99 2.43 -19.53 -19.77
N LEU A 100 3.18 -20.15 -20.64
CA LEU A 100 3.54 -21.56 -20.49
C LEU A 100 4.39 -21.80 -19.25
N GLY A 101 5.39 -20.98 -18.99
CA GLY A 101 6.27 -21.11 -17.84
C GLY A 101 5.51 -20.99 -16.51
N MET A 102 4.71 -19.93 -16.35
CA MET A 102 3.94 -19.72 -15.12
C MET A 102 2.85 -20.79 -14.94
N SER A 103 2.12 -21.14 -16.01
CA SER A 103 1.13 -22.21 -15.93
C SER A 103 1.75 -23.56 -15.59
N THR A 104 2.94 -23.85 -16.10
CA THR A 104 3.68 -25.06 -15.73
C THR A 104 4.01 -25.06 -14.24
N ILE A 105 4.54 -23.96 -13.71
CA ILE A 105 4.91 -23.85 -12.29
C ILE A 105 3.68 -24.00 -11.39
N THR A 106 2.61 -23.26 -11.68
CA THR A 106 1.47 -23.16 -10.75
C THR A 106 0.44 -24.26 -10.95
N MET A 107 0.11 -24.63 -12.19
CA MET A 107 -0.96 -25.58 -12.46
C MET A 107 -0.45 -27.01 -12.65
N TRP A 108 0.71 -27.19 -13.28
CA TRP A 108 1.21 -28.53 -13.59
C TRP A 108 2.08 -29.09 -12.47
N LEU A 109 3.00 -28.26 -11.94
CA LEU A 109 3.83 -28.64 -10.80
C LEU A 109 3.12 -28.42 -9.45
N GLY A 110 2.00 -27.69 -9.43
CA GLY A 110 1.24 -27.41 -8.22
C GLY A 110 1.98 -26.53 -7.20
N ILE A 111 2.96 -25.74 -7.66
CA ILE A 111 3.76 -24.88 -6.76
C ILE A 111 2.95 -23.64 -6.41
N ASP A 112 2.61 -23.50 -5.14
CA ASP A 112 1.97 -22.29 -4.60
C ASP A 112 3.01 -21.18 -4.36
N VAL A 113 3.19 -20.36 -5.39
CA VAL A 113 4.14 -19.23 -5.36
C VAL A 113 3.75 -18.20 -4.30
N HIS A 114 2.45 -17.99 -4.04
CA HIS A 114 1.97 -17.05 -3.04
C HIS A 114 2.36 -17.51 -1.63
N SER A 115 2.17 -18.77 -1.29
CA SER A 115 2.58 -19.34 -0.01
C SER A 115 4.08 -19.24 0.21
N ILE A 116 4.88 -19.55 -0.80
CA ILE A 116 6.35 -19.48 -0.73
C ILE A 116 6.80 -18.04 -0.47
N VAL A 117 6.35 -17.08 -1.27
CA VAL A 117 6.74 -15.67 -1.14
C VAL A 117 6.20 -15.09 0.17
N GLY A 118 4.97 -15.42 0.56
CA GLY A 118 4.39 -15.02 1.84
C GLY A 118 5.23 -15.49 3.03
N THR A 119 5.71 -16.74 2.99
CA THR A 119 6.60 -17.28 4.05
C THR A 119 7.94 -16.57 4.12
N LEU A 120 8.53 -16.24 2.96
CA LEU A 120 9.80 -15.50 2.89
C LEU A 120 9.68 -14.06 3.38
N ILE A 121 8.52 -13.43 3.17
CA ILE A 121 8.29 -12.03 3.54
C ILE A 121 7.80 -11.88 4.99
N LYS A 122 7.18 -12.90 5.57
CA LYS A 122 6.63 -12.86 6.92
C LYS A 122 7.60 -12.33 8.00
N PRO A 123 8.89 -12.71 8.07
CA PRO A 123 9.84 -12.13 9.01
C PRO A 123 10.02 -10.61 8.81
N LEU A 124 10.03 -10.15 7.55
CA LEU A 124 10.15 -8.72 7.23
C LEU A 124 8.90 -7.95 7.67
N VAL A 125 7.71 -8.50 7.42
CA VAL A 125 6.43 -7.91 7.88
C VAL A 125 6.43 -7.74 9.39
N ASN A 126 6.83 -8.78 10.13
CA ASN A 126 6.89 -8.73 11.60
C ASN A 126 7.95 -7.73 12.10
N ALA A 127 9.09 -7.61 11.41
CA ALA A 127 10.15 -6.67 11.79
C ALA A 127 9.77 -5.21 11.57
N THR A 128 8.87 -4.92 10.62
CA THR A 128 8.45 -3.54 10.31
C THR A 128 7.40 -2.99 11.27
N ASP A 129 6.63 -3.84 11.94
CA ASP A 129 5.63 -3.42 12.93
C ASP A 129 6.25 -3.23 14.31
N THR A 130 7.26 -2.38 14.38
CA THR A 130 7.93 -1.98 15.63
C THR A 130 8.18 -0.48 15.61
N LEU A 131 8.22 0.15 16.79
CA LEU A 131 8.53 1.58 16.89
C LEU A 131 9.87 1.95 16.23
N PRO A 132 10.99 1.24 16.47
CA PRO A 132 12.25 1.57 15.81
C PRO A 132 12.18 1.51 14.28
N SER A 133 11.54 0.48 13.71
CA SER A 133 11.37 0.36 12.26
C SER A 133 10.53 1.48 11.68
N THR A 134 9.44 1.83 12.35
CA THR A 134 8.57 2.96 11.96
C THR A 134 9.35 4.28 11.99
N LEU A 135 10.16 4.52 13.03
CA LEU A 135 10.99 5.71 13.12
C LEU A 135 12.06 5.75 12.02
N ILE A 136 12.68 4.62 11.67
CA ILE A 136 13.63 4.54 10.55
C ILE A 136 12.94 4.88 9.23
N ILE A 137 11.75 4.35 8.98
CA ILE A 137 10.98 4.65 7.77
C ILE A 137 10.67 6.15 7.69
N ILE A 138 10.16 6.74 8.77
CA ILE A 138 9.87 8.17 8.84
C ILE A 138 11.14 9.01 8.62
N PHE A 139 12.24 8.64 9.28
CA PHE A 139 13.52 9.31 9.09
C PHE A 139 13.97 9.25 7.61
N LEU A 140 13.89 8.11 6.96
CA LEU A 140 14.25 7.97 5.55
C LEU A 140 13.37 8.85 4.64
N ILE A 141 12.06 8.92 4.89
CA ILE A 141 11.15 9.81 4.17
C ILE A 141 11.63 11.26 4.29
N MET A 142 11.88 11.73 5.51
CA MET A 142 12.33 13.11 5.77
C MET A 142 13.74 13.35 5.23
N PHE A 143 14.60 12.36 5.29
CA PHE A 143 15.95 12.41 4.73
C PHE A 143 15.94 12.67 3.22
N PHE A 144 15.15 11.93 2.45
CA PHE A 144 15.03 12.17 1.01
C PHE A 144 14.43 13.56 0.72
N TRP A 145 13.42 13.98 1.45
CA TRP A 145 12.87 15.33 1.34
C TRP A 145 13.90 16.43 1.61
N SER A 146 14.87 16.18 2.49
CA SER A 146 15.95 17.12 2.78
C SER A 146 16.78 17.50 1.56
N PHE A 147 16.82 16.62 0.57
CA PHE A 147 17.49 16.84 -0.72
C PHE A 147 16.55 17.27 -1.85
N GLY A 148 15.28 17.54 -1.54
CA GLY A 148 14.28 17.89 -2.55
C GLY A 148 13.72 16.70 -3.32
N ILE A 149 13.99 15.49 -2.86
CA ILE A 149 13.47 14.26 -3.44
C ILE A 149 12.19 13.89 -2.67
N HIS A 150 11.11 13.55 -3.38
CA HIS A 150 9.84 13.21 -2.75
C HIS A 150 9.95 11.88 -1.97
N GLY A 151 10.30 11.99 -0.68
CA GLY A 151 10.61 10.85 0.18
C GLY A 151 9.48 9.85 0.33
N ASP A 152 8.23 10.35 0.48
CA ASP A 152 7.06 9.47 0.58
C ASP A 152 6.92 8.58 -0.66
N SER A 153 7.09 9.14 -1.87
CA SER A 153 6.98 8.35 -3.11
C SER A 153 8.01 7.24 -3.19
N ILE A 154 9.24 7.46 -2.71
CA ILE A 154 10.30 6.46 -2.76
C ILE A 154 10.11 5.41 -1.65
N VAL A 155 10.05 5.86 -0.40
CA VAL A 155 10.04 4.95 0.74
C VAL A 155 8.73 4.20 0.85
N SER A 156 7.60 4.89 0.63
CA SER A 156 6.29 4.25 0.68
C SER A 156 6.07 3.25 -0.45
N SER A 157 6.67 3.44 -1.63
CA SER A 157 6.58 2.43 -2.70
C SER A 157 7.14 1.06 -2.29
N LEU A 158 8.14 1.05 -1.41
CA LEU A 158 8.74 -0.16 -0.86
C LEU A 158 8.01 -0.67 0.39
N ALA A 159 7.57 0.23 1.25
CA ALA A 159 6.94 -0.13 2.53
C ALA A 159 5.45 -0.47 2.40
N ARG A 160 4.75 0.11 1.42
CA ARG A 160 3.29 -0.01 1.26
C ARG A 160 2.77 -1.44 1.15
N PRO A 161 3.41 -2.37 0.42
CA PRO A 161 2.96 -3.76 0.41
C PRO A 161 2.88 -4.37 1.81
N ILE A 162 3.85 -4.04 2.67
CA ILE A 162 3.91 -4.54 4.05
C ILE A 162 2.82 -3.87 4.89
N TRP A 163 2.70 -2.55 4.81
CA TRP A 163 1.67 -1.80 5.54
C TRP A 163 0.25 -2.27 5.22
N LEU A 164 -0.03 -2.60 3.96
CA LEU A 164 -1.34 -3.10 3.56
C LEU A 164 -1.61 -4.50 4.09
N ILE A 165 -0.61 -5.38 4.17
CA ILE A 165 -0.76 -6.70 4.80
C ILE A 165 -1.12 -6.53 6.29
N LEU A 166 -0.40 -5.67 7.02
CA LEU A 166 -0.67 -5.40 8.43
C LEU A 166 -2.05 -4.76 8.63
N LEU A 167 -2.44 -3.86 7.74
CA LEU A 167 -3.75 -3.22 7.78
C LEU A 167 -4.90 -4.22 7.54
N ASP A 168 -4.74 -5.13 6.57
CA ASP A 168 -5.71 -6.19 6.29
C ASP A 168 -5.85 -7.14 7.49
N GLN A 169 -4.74 -7.44 8.19
CA GLN A 169 -4.78 -8.21 9.43
C GLN A 169 -5.55 -7.49 10.54
N ASN A 170 -5.38 -6.18 10.68
CA ASN A 170 -6.17 -5.36 11.60
C ASN A 170 -7.65 -5.38 11.24
N THR A 171 -7.97 -5.19 9.97
CA THR A 171 -9.35 -5.20 9.45
C THR A 171 -10.02 -6.56 9.73
N ALA A 172 -9.32 -7.65 9.41
CA ALA A 172 -9.81 -9.00 9.66
C ALA A 172 -9.99 -9.30 11.16
N ALA A 173 -9.08 -8.82 12.03
CA ALA A 173 -9.19 -8.98 13.46
C ALA A 173 -10.46 -8.29 13.99
N VAL A 174 -10.71 -7.04 13.59
CA VAL A 174 -11.91 -6.29 14.01
C VAL A 174 -13.18 -6.90 13.45
N ALA A 175 -13.19 -7.35 12.20
CA ALA A 175 -14.33 -8.07 11.61
C ALA A 175 -14.66 -9.38 12.36
N ALA A 176 -13.63 -10.02 12.96
CA ALA A 176 -13.79 -11.20 13.82
C ALA A 176 -14.10 -10.86 15.30
N GLY A 177 -14.39 -9.60 15.63
CA GLY A 177 -14.65 -9.14 17.00
C GLY A 177 -13.41 -9.11 17.90
N LYS A 178 -12.20 -9.13 17.33
CA LYS A 178 -10.92 -9.06 18.05
C LYS A 178 -10.35 -7.64 17.99
N VAL A 179 -9.39 -7.36 18.87
CA VAL A 179 -8.67 -6.09 18.88
C VAL A 179 -7.60 -6.09 17.79
N ALA A 180 -7.51 -5.00 17.03
CA ALA A 180 -6.40 -4.76 16.09
C ALA A 180 -5.10 -4.50 16.88
N THR A 181 -3.99 -5.06 16.42
CA THR A 181 -2.70 -5.02 17.15
C THR A 181 -1.56 -4.38 16.37
N HIS A 182 -1.70 -4.22 15.05
CA HIS A 182 -0.64 -3.67 14.21
C HIS A 182 -0.73 -2.15 14.18
N ILE A 183 0.33 -1.47 14.64
CA ILE A 183 0.40 0.00 14.74
C ILE A 183 1.08 0.59 13.51
N GLY A 184 2.18 -0.01 13.05
CA GLY A 184 3.03 0.49 11.98
C GLY A 184 2.43 0.31 10.58
N VAL A 185 1.27 0.88 10.32
CA VAL A 185 0.52 0.80 9.06
C VAL A 185 0.48 2.15 8.32
N GLU A 186 0.19 2.16 7.02
CA GLU A 186 0.15 3.41 6.22
C GLU A 186 -0.74 4.49 6.85
N PRO A 187 -1.98 4.22 7.33
CA PRO A 187 -2.81 5.24 7.96
C PRO A 187 -2.24 5.81 9.25
N PHE A 188 -1.38 5.06 9.98
CA PHE A 188 -0.70 5.60 11.14
C PHE A 188 0.24 6.76 10.75
N LEU A 189 1.05 6.58 9.71
CA LEU A 189 1.92 7.65 9.22
C LEU A 189 1.10 8.82 8.69
N GLN A 190 0.05 8.52 7.91
CA GLN A 190 -0.77 9.52 7.25
C GLN A 190 -1.46 10.45 8.24
N TRP A 191 -2.02 9.92 9.33
CA TRP A 191 -2.93 10.68 10.19
C TRP A 191 -2.30 11.18 11.48
N PHE A 192 -1.27 10.50 11.99
CA PHE A 192 -0.62 10.90 13.26
C PHE A 192 0.76 11.53 13.07
N VAL A 193 1.39 11.33 11.91
CA VAL A 193 2.75 11.81 11.64
C VAL A 193 2.78 12.92 10.59
N HIS A 194 2.08 12.73 9.47
CA HIS A 194 2.07 13.66 8.34
C HIS A 194 0.96 14.72 8.47
N ILE A 195 0.86 15.34 9.64
CA ILE A 195 -0.15 16.39 9.91
C ILE A 195 0.14 17.63 9.07
N GLY A 196 -0.67 17.83 8.03
CA GLY A 196 -0.43 18.87 7.04
C GLY A 196 0.63 18.51 6.01
N GLY A 197 0.86 17.21 5.77
CA GLY A 197 1.82 16.65 4.83
C GLY A 197 3.15 16.26 5.47
N SER A 198 4.09 15.81 4.65
CA SER A 198 5.41 15.35 5.10
C SER A 198 6.12 16.39 5.97
N GLY A 199 6.70 15.96 7.09
CA GLY A 199 7.37 16.87 8.03
C GLY A 199 6.44 17.59 9.01
N ALA A 200 5.14 17.21 9.05
CA ALA A 200 4.12 17.80 9.94
C ALA A 200 4.03 19.35 9.81
N THR A 201 4.02 19.83 8.57
CA THR A 201 4.21 21.27 8.26
C THR A 201 2.99 22.15 8.50
N LEU A 202 1.83 21.61 8.92
CA LEU A 202 0.65 22.42 9.24
C LEU A 202 0.95 23.48 10.31
N GLY A 203 1.70 23.10 11.37
CA GLY A 203 2.11 24.04 12.41
C GLY A 203 2.97 25.17 11.86
N LEU A 204 3.87 24.87 10.93
CA LEU A 204 4.69 25.88 10.24
C LEU A 204 3.82 26.82 9.39
N ALA A 205 2.84 26.28 8.64
CA ALA A 205 1.90 27.07 7.85
C ALA A 205 1.10 28.04 8.73
N ILE A 206 0.63 27.59 9.89
CA ILE A 206 -0.07 28.42 10.90
C ILE A 206 0.86 29.54 11.41
N LEU A 207 2.10 29.19 11.77
CA LEU A 207 3.07 30.19 12.24
C LEU A 207 3.36 31.23 11.17
N PHE A 208 3.56 30.85 9.92
CA PHE A 208 3.76 31.81 8.84
C PHE A 208 2.51 32.67 8.60
N CYS A 209 1.32 32.10 8.66
CA CYS A 209 0.08 32.81 8.44
C CYS A 209 -0.16 33.90 9.50
N PHE A 210 0.08 33.61 10.79
CA PHE A 210 -0.32 34.47 11.90
C PHE A 210 0.83 35.20 12.59
N LYS A 211 2.06 34.68 12.55
CA LYS A 211 3.21 35.21 13.31
C LYS A 211 4.35 35.75 12.44
N ALA A 212 4.40 35.48 11.13
CA ALA A 212 5.47 35.95 10.28
C ALA A 212 5.51 37.50 10.28
N LYS A 213 6.72 38.07 10.39
CA LYS A 213 6.94 39.53 10.35
C LYS A 213 7.13 40.02 8.91
N SER A 214 7.76 39.23 8.05
CA SER A 214 8.03 39.59 6.66
C SER A 214 6.77 39.53 5.81
N LYS A 215 6.68 40.36 4.79
CA LYS A 215 5.61 40.32 3.78
C LYS A 215 5.58 38.96 3.08
N TYR A 216 6.76 38.44 2.70
CA TYR A 216 6.91 37.15 2.08
C TYR A 216 6.33 36.04 2.94
N GLY A 217 6.75 35.92 4.19
CA GLY A 217 6.29 34.89 5.11
C GLY A 217 4.77 34.93 5.32
N LYS A 218 4.18 36.14 5.48
CA LYS A 218 2.72 36.29 5.59
C LYS A 218 1.99 35.82 4.35
N THR A 219 2.49 36.16 3.16
CA THR A 219 1.89 35.71 1.90
C THR A 219 2.00 34.22 1.76
N LEU A 220 3.18 33.66 2.00
CA LEU A 220 3.42 32.21 1.96
C LEU A 220 2.46 31.47 2.92
N GLY A 221 2.39 31.88 4.18
CA GLY A 221 1.49 31.24 5.15
C GLY A 221 0.02 31.29 4.71
N ARG A 222 -0.45 32.42 4.20
CA ARG A 222 -1.83 32.57 3.72
C ARG A 222 -2.15 31.70 2.48
N THR A 223 -1.19 31.51 1.60
CA THR A 223 -1.39 30.69 0.39
C THR A 223 -1.24 29.21 0.66
N THR A 224 -0.46 28.82 1.68
CA THR A 224 -0.16 27.42 1.96
C THR A 224 -1.04 26.80 3.07
N ILE A 225 -1.69 27.60 3.89
CA ILE A 225 -2.48 27.08 5.03
C ILE A 225 -3.64 26.18 4.56
N LEU A 226 -4.36 26.59 3.53
CA LEU A 226 -5.49 25.82 3.02
C LEU A 226 -5.03 24.48 2.41
N PRO A 227 -4.06 24.43 1.49
CA PRO A 227 -3.49 23.16 1.04
C PRO A 227 -2.98 22.28 2.19
N SER A 228 -2.30 22.87 3.20
CA SER A 228 -1.76 22.12 4.34
C SER A 228 -2.84 21.45 5.19
N ILE A 229 -4.04 22.05 5.32
CA ILE A 229 -5.18 21.38 6.00
C ILE A 229 -5.56 20.07 5.31
N PHE A 230 -5.37 20.00 3.99
CA PHE A 230 -5.63 18.83 3.15
C PHE A 230 -4.35 18.00 2.87
N ASN A 231 -3.33 18.15 3.71
CA ASN A 231 -2.05 17.42 3.65
C ASN A 231 -1.21 17.66 2.37
N ILE A 232 -1.46 18.78 1.67
CA ILE A 232 -0.68 19.19 0.50
C ILE A 232 0.31 20.27 0.96
N ASN A 233 1.60 19.93 1.06
CA ASN A 233 2.59 20.81 1.65
C ASN A 233 3.80 21.14 0.77
N GLU A 234 3.86 20.67 -0.45
CA GLU A 234 4.93 21.02 -1.40
C GLU A 234 5.09 22.55 -1.54
N PRO A 235 4.00 23.36 -1.60
CA PRO A 235 4.16 24.82 -1.63
C PRO A 235 4.83 25.38 -0.36
N MET A 236 4.67 24.72 0.79
CA MET A 236 5.35 25.11 2.02
C MET A 236 6.82 24.64 2.00
N ILE A 237 7.10 23.40 1.60
CA ILE A 237 8.46 22.83 1.58
C ILE A 237 9.37 23.64 0.68
N PHE A 238 8.90 23.98 -0.52
CA PHE A 238 9.70 24.75 -1.48
C PHE A 238 9.61 26.25 -1.25
N GLY A 239 8.48 26.77 -0.79
CA GLY A 239 8.29 28.19 -0.48
C GLY A 239 9.01 28.64 0.76
N ALA A 240 9.04 27.85 1.83
CA ALA A 240 9.78 28.17 3.05
C ALA A 240 11.26 27.79 3.01
N PRO A 241 11.87 27.60 1.86
CA PRO A 241 13.06 26.83 1.51
C PRO A 241 13.52 25.89 2.62
N ILE A 242 12.75 24.82 2.85
CA ILE A 242 13.10 23.78 3.85
C ILE A 242 14.24 22.91 3.31
N VAL A 243 14.22 22.62 2.01
CA VAL A 243 15.23 21.80 1.31
C VAL A 243 16.60 22.45 1.47
N LEU A 244 17.58 21.64 1.90
CA LEU A 244 18.97 22.05 2.14
C LEU A 244 19.15 23.22 3.14
N ASN A 245 18.14 23.52 3.95
CA ASN A 245 18.22 24.55 4.97
C ASN A 245 18.36 23.95 6.37
N PRO A 246 19.54 23.92 6.96
CA PRO A 246 19.78 23.24 8.24
C PRO A 246 18.87 23.72 9.38
N MET A 247 18.49 25.02 9.40
CA MET A 247 17.63 25.57 10.43
C MET A 247 16.21 24.99 10.40
N LEU A 248 15.65 24.75 9.21
CA LEU A 248 14.31 24.21 9.03
C LEU A 248 14.31 22.69 8.89
N LEU A 249 15.41 22.08 8.44
CA LEU A 249 15.53 20.62 8.33
C LEU A 249 15.50 19.93 9.68
N ILE A 250 16.10 20.50 10.72
CA ILE A 250 16.10 19.91 12.05
C ILE A 250 14.67 19.69 12.56
N PRO A 251 13.81 20.71 12.67
CA PRO A 251 12.42 20.49 13.08
C PRO A 251 11.63 19.65 12.07
N PHE A 252 11.89 19.77 10.77
CA PHE A 252 11.24 18.98 9.71
C PHE A 252 11.46 17.48 9.88
N ILE A 253 12.64 17.05 10.37
CA ILE A 253 12.95 15.65 10.64
C ILE A 253 12.50 15.25 12.05
N VAL A 254 12.78 16.08 13.05
CA VAL A 254 12.59 15.71 14.47
C VAL A 254 11.11 15.68 14.85
N ILE A 255 10.30 16.65 14.38
CA ILE A 255 8.88 16.73 14.77
C ILE A 255 8.11 15.46 14.37
N PRO A 256 8.20 14.94 13.13
CA PRO A 256 7.54 13.68 12.77
C PRO A 256 7.97 12.49 13.62
N LEU A 257 9.25 12.39 13.99
CA LEU A 257 9.74 11.31 14.86
C LEU A 257 9.15 11.40 16.27
N VAL A 258 9.03 12.61 16.81
CA VAL A 258 8.40 12.85 18.12
C VAL A 258 6.91 12.53 18.06
N LEU A 259 6.19 13.02 17.06
CA LEU A 259 4.77 12.72 16.86
C LEU A 259 4.51 11.23 16.72
N ALA A 260 5.32 10.54 15.90
CA ALA A 260 5.24 9.09 15.75
C ALA A 260 5.45 8.35 17.08
N THR A 261 6.42 8.79 17.89
CA THR A 261 6.68 8.17 19.19
C THR A 261 5.50 8.37 20.14
N ILE A 262 4.95 9.58 20.22
CA ILE A 262 3.79 9.87 21.07
C ILE A 262 2.57 9.07 20.61
N ALA A 263 2.25 9.09 19.33
CA ALA A 263 1.11 8.38 18.79
C ALA A 263 1.27 6.85 18.93
N TRP A 264 2.49 6.33 18.72
CA TRP A 264 2.78 4.91 18.93
C TRP A 264 2.52 4.48 20.37
N VAL A 265 3.05 5.23 21.34
CA VAL A 265 2.84 4.94 22.76
C VAL A 265 1.36 5.03 23.12
N ALA A 266 0.65 6.06 22.66
CA ALA A 266 -0.78 6.21 22.89
C ALA A 266 -1.60 5.02 22.33
N THR A 267 -1.27 4.56 21.13
CA THR A 267 -1.92 3.40 20.51
C THR A 267 -1.55 2.10 21.22
N ALA A 268 -0.28 1.89 21.58
CA ALA A 268 0.17 0.72 22.33
C ALA A 268 -0.46 0.64 23.74
N MET A 269 -0.76 1.78 24.34
CA MET A 269 -1.50 1.87 25.62
C MET A 269 -3.03 1.76 25.45
N HIS A 270 -3.51 1.53 24.24
CA HIS A 270 -4.95 1.48 23.91
C HIS A 270 -5.73 2.77 24.23
N LEU A 271 -5.02 3.92 24.29
CA LEU A 271 -5.65 5.24 24.40
C LEU A 271 -6.33 5.63 23.08
N VAL A 272 -5.80 5.12 21.96
CA VAL A 272 -6.35 5.28 20.61
C VAL A 272 -6.37 3.90 19.95
N ASN A 273 -7.38 3.61 19.16
CA ASN A 273 -7.46 2.36 18.41
C ASN A 273 -6.44 2.33 17.26
N CYS A 274 -5.94 1.14 16.94
CA CYS A 274 -5.16 0.93 15.72
C CYS A 274 -6.01 1.26 14.49
N ALA A 275 -5.37 1.74 13.43
CA ALA A 275 -6.04 1.95 12.16
C ALA A 275 -6.47 0.61 11.53
N VAL A 276 -7.67 0.61 10.96
CA VAL A 276 -8.34 -0.57 10.39
C VAL A 276 -8.81 -0.35 8.95
N THR A 277 -8.71 0.87 8.44
CA THR A 277 -9.11 1.18 7.07
C THR A 277 -8.30 2.33 6.49
N ILE A 278 -8.29 2.43 5.16
CA ILE A 278 -7.69 3.56 4.44
C ILE A 278 -8.75 4.64 4.28
N ALA A 279 -8.47 5.84 4.79
CA ALA A 279 -9.24 7.03 4.48
C ALA A 279 -8.53 7.82 3.36
N PRO A 280 -9.28 8.57 2.50
CA PRO A 280 -8.67 9.39 1.46
C PRO A 280 -7.66 10.38 2.05
N TRP A 281 -6.42 10.35 1.59
CA TRP A 281 -5.28 11.12 2.14
C TRP A 281 -5.49 12.64 2.12
N THR A 282 -6.40 13.13 1.27
CA THR A 282 -6.77 14.56 1.15
C THR A 282 -7.78 15.03 2.19
N LEU A 283 -8.17 14.20 3.16
CA LEU A 283 -9.05 14.65 4.24
C LEU A 283 -8.26 15.49 5.26
N PRO A 284 -8.90 16.42 5.95
CA PRO A 284 -8.32 17.03 7.14
C PRO A 284 -7.94 15.99 8.19
N GLY A 285 -6.77 16.15 8.84
CA GLY A 285 -6.20 15.18 9.76
C GLY A 285 -7.17 14.54 10.75
N PRO A 286 -7.93 15.34 11.55
CA PRO A 286 -8.89 14.78 12.52
C PRO A 286 -9.96 13.88 11.91
N ILE A 287 -10.48 14.26 10.72
CA ILE A 287 -11.51 13.46 10.03
C ILE A 287 -10.90 12.16 9.50
N GLY A 288 -9.72 12.25 8.88
CA GLY A 288 -9.03 11.08 8.36
C GLY A 288 -8.65 10.09 9.46
N ALA A 289 -8.13 10.57 10.58
CA ALA A 289 -7.80 9.75 11.75
C ALA A 289 -9.01 9.05 12.35
N TYR A 290 -10.12 9.79 12.54
CA TYR A 290 -11.39 9.23 13.02
C TYR A 290 -11.86 8.07 12.13
N LEU A 291 -11.89 8.27 10.82
CA LEU A 291 -12.33 7.25 9.87
C LEU A 291 -11.36 6.07 9.83
N ALA A 292 -10.06 6.33 9.77
CA ALA A 292 -9.04 5.28 9.68
C ALA A 292 -9.03 4.36 10.90
N CYS A 293 -9.34 4.90 12.09
CA CYS A 293 -9.40 4.14 13.35
C CYS A 293 -10.79 3.57 13.66
N GLY A 294 -11.64 3.36 12.64
CA GLY A 294 -12.93 2.73 12.79
C GLY A 294 -13.96 3.54 13.59
N GLY A 295 -13.88 4.87 13.54
CA GLY A 295 -14.79 5.77 14.24
C GLY A 295 -14.36 6.10 15.68
N ASP A 296 -13.09 5.88 16.03
CA ASP A 296 -12.56 6.29 17.34
C ASP A 296 -12.33 7.80 17.38
N TRP A 297 -13.19 8.53 18.10
CA TRP A 297 -13.08 9.97 18.25
C TRP A 297 -11.78 10.43 18.92
N ARG A 298 -11.16 9.57 19.73
CA ARG A 298 -9.87 9.85 20.41
C ARG A 298 -8.72 9.98 19.40
N ALA A 299 -8.84 9.35 18.24
CA ALA A 299 -7.88 9.51 17.15
C ALA A 299 -7.93 10.89 16.49
N ALA A 300 -9.04 11.63 16.65
CA ALA A 300 -9.22 12.95 16.06
C ALA A 300 -8.68 14.10 16.94
N VAL A 301 -8.28 13.82 18.20
CA VAL A 301 -7.80 14.78 19.19
C VAL A 301 -6.31 14.70 19.36
#